data_a0614700666525ba90aaae36a9c14d2a
#
_entry.id   a0614700666525ba90aaae36a9c14d2a
#
_cell.length_a   1.000
_cell.length_b   1.000
_cell.length_c   1.000
_cell.angle_alpha   90.00
_cell.angle_beta   90.00
_cell.angle_gamma   90.00
#
_symmetry.space_group_name_H-M   'P 1'
#
loop_
_entity.id
_entity.type
_entity.pdbx_description
1 polymer ?
#
loop_
_entity_poly.entity_id
_entity_poly.type
_entity_poly.pdbx_seq_one_letter_code
_entity_poly.pdbx_strand_id
1 'polypeptide(L)'
;EGRVVPVFVPKILGYGQIYSVLSAIAIGTIYEINLPDIVESLNKFSPPKGRMNLIKGIKQSLIIDDTYNSSPDSVKSALEIMQEIELPEHAKKIVVLGDMLELGSYTEEGHKQVGLSVAQNGIDILITKGEASREIAASAISAGMRKDKVFNFSDNEKAGRFLQERISKGDLILIKGSQGMRLEQIVKEVMARPLQAEKLLVRQGKAWR
;
A
#
# COMPACT_ATOMS: atom_id res chain seq x y z
N GLU A 1 -33.04 -25.01 -1.49
CA GLU A 1 -31.96 -24.98 -0.45
C GLU A 1 -30.68 -24.50 -1.10
N GLY A 2 -30.12 -23.35 -0.65
CA GLY A 2 -28.93 -22.75 -1.22
C GLY A 2 -27.68 -23.61 -0.91
N ARG A 3 -26.85 -23.88 -1.92
CA ARG A 3 -25.53 -24.48 -1.72
C ARG A 3 -24.57 -23.40 -1.21
N VAL A 4 -23.85 -23.66 -0.13
CA VAL A 4 -22.77 -22.81 0.37
C VAL A 4 -21.45 -23.32 -0.16
N VAL A 5 -20.70 -22.46 -0.85
CA VAL A 5 -19.36 -22.79 -1.36
C VAL A 5 -18.39 -21.81 -0.73
N PRO A 6 -17.39 -22.28 0.04
CA PRO A 6 -16.37 -21.40 0.60
C PRO A 6 -15.48 -20.82 -0.49
N VAL A 7 -15.22 -19.52 -0.43
CA VAL A 7 -14.34 -18.80 -1.36
C VAL A 7 -13.09 -18.34 -0.61
N PHE A 8 -11.93 -18.71 -1.11
CA PHE A 8 -10.65 -18.28 -0.58
C PHE A 8 -9.83 -17.58 -1.67
N VAL A 9 -9.42 -16.35 -1.41
CA VAL A 9 -8.61 -15.55 -2.35
C VAL A 9 -7.31 -15.13 -1.65
N PRO A 10 -6.25 -15.92 -1.76
CA PRO A 10 -5.10 -15.87 -0.85
C PRO A 10 -4.19 -14.64 -1.01
N LYS A 11 -4.38 -13.83 -2.04
CA LYS A 11 -3.46 -12.73 -2.38
C LYS A 11 -4.10 -11.34 -2.28
N ILE A 12 -5.31 -11.25 -1.75
CA ILE A 12 -5.96 -9.95 -1.52
C ILE A 12 -5.78 -9.49 -0.08
N LEU A 13 -5.63 -8.18 0.10
CA LEU A 13 -5.59 -7.52 1.39
C LEU A 13 -6.76 -6.53 1.50
N GLY A 14 -7.46 -6.60 2.64
CA GLY A 14 -8.53 -5.68 3.01
C GLY A 14 -9.85 -5.89 2.30
N TYR A 15 -10.88 -5.25 2.86
CA TYR A 15 -12.27 -5.43 2.45
C TYR A 15 -12.60 -4.83 1.07
N GLY A 16 -11.86 -3.81 0.61
CA GLY A 16 -12.13 -3.15 -0.67
C GLY A 16 -12.09 -4.09 -1.87
N GLN A 17 -11.22 -5.11 -1.83
CA GLN A 17 -11.12 -6.09 -2.91
C GLN A 17 -12.22 -7.17 -2.86
N ILE A 18 -12.92 -7.33 -1.74
CA ILE A 18 -14.04 -8.28 -1.62
C ILE A 18 -15.17 -7.90 -2.58
N TYR A 19 -15.46 -6.61 -2.77
CA TYR A 19 -16.47 -6.17 -3.74
C TYR A 19 -16.13 -6.59 -5.18
N SER A 20 -14.86 -6.56 -5.56
CA SER A 20 -14.41 -7.05 -6.87
C SER A 20 -14.60 -8.57 -6.99
N VAL A 21 -14.34 -9.32 -5.94
CA VAL A 21 -14.57 -10.76 -5.88
C VAL A 21 -16.05 -11.08 -5.99
N LEU A 22 -16.91 -10.39 -5.22
CA LEU A 22 -18.37 -10.57 -5.28
C LEU A 22 -18.91 -10.22 -6.67
N SER A 23 -18.42 -9.14 -7.30
CA SER A 23 -18.79 -8.78 -8.66
C SER A 23 -18.41 -9.84 -9.68
N ALA A 24 -17.20 -10.41 -9.54
CA ALA A 24 -16.74 -11.50 -10.41
C ALA A 24 -17.62 -12.76 -10.26
N ILE A 25 -18.00 -13.11 -9.03
CA ILE A 25 -18.91 -14.22 -8.75
C ILE A 25 -20.28 -13.96 -9.38
N ALA A 26 -20.85 -12.76 -9.18
CA ALA A 26 -22.15 -12.39 -9.73
C ALA A 26 -22.14 -12.46 -11.27
N ILE A 27 -21.11 -11.92 -11.91
CA ILE A 27 -20.97 -11.97 -13.38
C ILE A 27 -20.82 -13.42 -13.84
N GLY A 28 -19.96 -14.22 -13.22
CA GLY A 28 -19.78 -15.63 -13.55
C GLY A 28 -21.08 -16.41 -13.46
N THR A 29 -21.90 -16.13 -12.43
CA THR A 29 -23.22 -16.74 -12.26
C THR A 29 -24.21 -16.35 -13.37
N ILE A 30 -24.20 -15.08 -13.81
CA ILE A 30 -25.01 -14.60 -14.94
C ILE A 30 -24.63 -15.32 -16.24
N TYR A 31 -23.35 -15.61 -16.44
CA TYR A 31 -22.86 -16.37 -17.59
C TYR A 31 -22.95 -17.90 -17.40
N GLU A 32 -23.71 -18.37 -16.42
CA GLU A 32 -23.97 -19.78 -16.14
C GLU A 32 -22.69 -20.61 -15.84
N ILE A 33 -21.60 -19.96 -15.43
CA ILE A 33 -20.39 -20.66 -14.97
C ILE A 33 -20.69 -21.27 -13.60
N ASN A 34 -20.38 -22.55 -13.41
CA ASN A 34 -20.65 -23.21 -12.13
C ASN A 34 -19.78 -22.63 -11.00
N LEU A 35 -20.30 -22.60 -9.77
CA LEU A 35 -19.61 -22.00 -8.63
C LEU A 35 -18.21 -22.61 -8.33
N PRO A 36 -17.98 -23.93 -8.41
CA PRO A 36 -16.66 -24.49 -8.24
C PRO A 36 -15.60 -23.93 -9.20
N ASP A 37 -15.94 -23.73 -10.49
CA ASP A 37 -14.99 -23.19 -11.47
C ASP A 37 -14.70 -21.72 -11.23
N ILE A 38 -15.71 -20.94 -10.79
CA ILE A 38 -15.53 -19.55 -10.36
C ILE A 38 -14.55 -19.52 -9.17
N VAL A 39 -14.75 -20.35 -8.16
CA VAL A 39 -13.89 -20.41 -6.97
C VAL A 39 -12.47 -20.83 -7.32
N GLU A 40 -12.29 -21.82 -8.19
CA GLU A 40 -10.97 -22.25 -8.67
C GLU A 40 -10.23 -21.11 -9.38
N SER A 41 -10.95 -20.32 -10.19
CA SER A 41 -10.40 -19.16 -10.87
C SER A 41 -10.00 -18.06 -9.89
N LEU A 42 -10.81 -17.79 -8.86
CA LEU A 42 -10.53 -16.83 -7.81
C LEU A 42 -9.32 -17.24 -6.94
N ASN A 43 -9.12 -18.53 -6.68
CA ASN A 43 -7.93 -19.02 -5.98
C ASN A 43 -6.63 -18.73 -6.73
N LYS A 44 -6.67 -18.60 -8.05
CA LYS A 44 -5.53 -18.28 -8.91
C LYS A 44 -5.35 -16.77 -9.12
N PHE A 45 -6.33 -15.97 -8.69
CA PHE A 45 -6.30 -14.52 -8.87
C PHE A 45 -5.11 -13.88 -8.17
N SER A 46 -4.53 -12.88 -8.80
CA SER A 46 -3.52 -12.00 -8.21
C SER A 46 -3.89 -10.56 -8.52
N PRO A 47 -3.87 -9.67 -7.53
CA PRO A 47 -4.14 -8.25 -7.75
C PRO A 47 -3.20 -7.67 -8.81
N PRO A 48 -3.65 -6.66 -9.57
CA PRO A 48 -2.76 -5.91 -10.45
C PRO A 48 -1.59 -5.31 -9.66
N LYS A 49 -0.44 -5.16 -10.32
CA LYS A 49 0.77 -4.61 -9.70
C LYS A 49 0.51 -3.22 -9.09
N GLY A 50 1.10 -2.94 -7.95
CA GLY A 50 0.92 -1.68 -7.24
C GLY A 50 -0.47 -1.47 -6.63
N ARG A 51 -1.23 -2.53 -6.41
CA ARG A 51 -2.56 -2.54 -5.79
C ARG A 51 -2.57 -3.45 -4.58
N MET A 52 -2.09 -2.95 -3.43
CA MET A 52 -1.99 -3.69 -2.17
C MET A 52 -1.25 -5.03 -2.30
N ASN A 53 -0.22 -5.10 -3.14
CA ASN A 53 0.54 -6.32 -3.36
C ASN A 53 1.54 -6.56 -2.22
N LEU A 54 1.57 -7.79 -1.72
CA LEU A 54 2.57 -8.21 -0.73
C LEU A 54 3.87 -8.60 -1.43
N ILE A 55 4.96 -7.93 -1.08
CA ILE A 55 6.31 -8.15 -1.60
C ILE A 55 7.26 -8.39 -0.43
N LYS A 56 8.11 -9.41 -0.54
CA LYS A 56 9.17 -9.63 0.45
C LYS A 56 10.20 -8.51 0.39
N GLY A 57 10.43 -7.86 1.51
CA GLY A 57 11.44 -6.82 1.68
C GLY A 57 12.78 -7.38 2.18
N ILE A 58 13.81 -6.52 2.17
CA ILE A 58 15.11 -6.81 2.79
C ILE A 58 14.94 -7.10 4.29
N LYS A 59 15.94 -7.72 4.90
CA LYS A 59 15.96 -8.05 6.34
C LYS A 59 14.70 -8.80 6.82
N GLN A 60 14.07 -9.60 5.93
CA GLN A 60 12.84 -10.36 6.23
C GLN A 60 11.64 -9.46 6.60
N SER A 61 11.60 -8.22 6.12
CA SER A 61 10.44 -7.35 6.20
C SER A 61 9.38 -7.72 5.16
N LEU A 62 8.18 -7.16 5.32
CA LEU A 62 7.07 -7.30 4.37
C LEU A 62 6.65 -5.93 3.85
N ILE A 63 6.51 -5.81 2.54
CA ILE A 63 6.11 -4.57 1.87
C ILE A 63 4.70 -4.74 1.29
N ILE A 64 3.84 -3.78 1.58
CA ILE A 64 2.57 -3.57 0.89
C ILE A 64 2.83 -2.53 -0.20
N ASP A 65 2.95 -2.99 -1.46
CA ASP A 65 3.08 -2.14 -2.63
C ASP A 65 1.70 -1.66 -3.09
N ASP A 66 1.39 -0.40 -2.85
CA ASP A 66 0.17 0.28 -3.30
C ASP A 66 0.49 1.55 -4.09
N THR A 67 1.50 1.43 -4.97
CA THR A 67 2.12 2.56 -5.69
C THR A 67 1.45 2.92 -7.01
N TYR A 68 0.31 2.28 -7.36
CA TYR A 68 -0.37 2.57 -8.61
C TYR A 68 -1.07 3.93 -8.59
N ASN A 69 -1.83 4.23 -7.53
CA ASN A 69 -2.54 5.49 -7.34
C ASN A 69 -2.81 5.77 -5.86
N SER A 70 -3.21 7.03 -5.55
CA SER A 70 -3.48 7.44 -4.16
C SER A 70 -4.58 8.47 -4.09
N SER A 71 -5.49 8.31 -3.13
CA SER A 71 -6.49 9.28 -2.71
C SER A 71 -6.64 9.21 -1.19
N PRO A 72 -7.20 10.25 -0.52
CA PRO A 72 -7.35 10.25 0.94
C PRO A 72 -8.04 9.00 1.47
N ASP A 73 -9.17 8.60 0.89
CA ASP A 73 -9.92 7.42 1.35
C ASP A 73 -9.14 6.11 1.14
N SER A 74 -8.43 6.00 0.00
CA SER A 74 -7.62 4.80 -0.25
C SER A 74 -6.41 4.70 0.68
N VAL A 75 -5.84 5.83 1.14
CA VAL A 75 -4.78 5.82 2.16
C VAL A 75 -5.35 5.43 3.51
N LYS A 76 -6.48 6.02 3.93
CA LYS A 76 -7.15 5.67 5.20
C LYS A 76 -7.44 4.16 5.26
N SER A 77 -8.05 3.61 4.22
CA SER A 77 -8.32 2.16 4.17
C SER A 77 -7.05 1.30 4.23
N ALA A 78 -5.95 1.73 3.60
CA ALA A 78 -4.68 1.01 3.68
C ALA A 78 -4.05 1.07 5.08
N LEU A 79 -4.21 2.19 5.80
CA LEU A 79 -3.76 2.34 7.19
C LEU A 79 -4.57 1.47 8.15
N GLU A 80 -5.90 1.40 7.98
CA GLU A 80 -6.78 0.52 8.75
C GLU A 80 -6.38 -0.96 8.57
N ILE A 81 -6.10 -1.39 7.34
CA ILE A 81 -5.60 -2.74 7.08
C ILE A 81 -4.27 -2.98 7.79
N MET A 82 -3.34 -2.01 7.76
CA MET A 82 -2.07 -2.13 8.49
C MET A 82 -2.29 -2.22 10.00
N GLN A 83 -3.26 -1.51 10.55
CA GLN A 83 -3.57 -1.53 11.97
C GLN A 83 -3.99 -2.93 12.43
N GLU A 84 -4.81 -3.63 11.64
CA GLU A 84 -5.31 -4.98 11.94
C GLU A 84 -4.23 -6.08 11.88
N ILE A 85 -3.10 -5.81 11.20
CA ILE A 85 -2.03 -6.81 11.09
C ILE A 85 -1.21 -6.84 12.37
N GLU A 86 -1.25 -7.99 13.05
CA GLU A 86 -0.38 -8.27 14.20
C GLU A 86 1.06 -8.52 13.74
N LEU A 87 2.00 -7.87 14.39
CA LEU A 87 3.42 -8.00 14.10
C LEU A 87 4.15 -8.71 15.24
N PRO A 88 5.31 -9.35 14.97
CA PRO A 88 6.20 -9.84 16.00
C PRO A 88 6.61 -8.71 16.95
N GLU A 89 6.95 -9.08 18.20
CA GLU A 89 7.52 -8.15 19.16
C GLU A 89 8.75 -7.42 18.57
N HIS A 90 8.84 -6.10 18.76
CA HIS A 90 9.85 -5.19 18.22
C HIS A 90 9.76 -4.87 16.71
N ALA A 91 8.89 -5.51 15.96
CA ALA A 91 8.64 -5.14 14.56
C ALA A 91 7.81 -3.85 14.49
N LYS A 92 8.04 -3.05 13.44
CA LYS A 92 7.45 -1.72 13.25
C LYS A 92 6.51 -1.67 12.05
N LYS A 93 5.51 -0.79 12.15
CA LYS A 93 4.68 -0.34 11.04
C LYS A 93 5.27 0.94 10.47
N ILE A 94 5.82 0.86 9.26
CA ILE A 94 6.45 1.98 8.56
C ILE A 94 5.58 2.35 7.37
N VAL A 95 5.31 3.64 7.19
CA VAL A 95 4.49 4.13 6.08
C VAL A 95 5.27 5.13 5.25
N VAL A 96 5.28 4.93 3.93
CA VAL A 96 5.85 5.85 2.93
C VAL A 96 4.71 6.38 2.08
N LEU A 97 4.40 7.67 2.18
CA LEU A 97 3.31 8.32 1.46
C LEU A 97 3.84 9.39 0.51
N GLY A 98 3.44 9.31 -0.75
CA GLY A 98 3.66 10.36 -1.73
C GLY A 98 2.49 11.33 -1.82
N ASP A 99 2.68 12.41 -2.59
CA ASP A 99 1.59 13.32 -2.90
C ASP A 99 0.41 12.58 -3.52
N MET A 100 -0.78 13.01 -3.14
CA MET A 100 -2.03 12.65 -3.79
C MET A 100 -2.34 13.72 -4.82
N LEU A 101 -2.12 13.40 -6.09
CA LEU A 101 -2.34 14.30 -7.21
C LEU A 101 -3.83 14.34 -7.61
N GLU A 102 -4.20 15.33 -8.43
CA GLU A 102 -5.55 15.47 -9.01
C GLU A 102 -6.67 15.75 -7.99
N LEU A 103 -6.34 16.25 -6.79
CA LEU A 103 -7.33 16.61 -5.77
C LEU A 103 -7.87 18.05 -5.94
N GLY A 104 -7.28 18.87 -6.82
CA GLY A 104 -7.70 20.27 -7.03
C GLY A 104 -7.65 21.08 -5.74
N SER A 105 -8.72 21.82 -5.44
CA SER A 105 -8.83 22.61 -4.20
C SER A 105 -8.84 21.80 -2.91
N TYR A 106 -9.06 20.49 -2.99
CA TYR A 106 -9.06 19.59 -1.82
C TYR A 106 -7.65 19.09 -1.44
N THR A 107 -6.61 19.51 -2.18
CA THR A 107 -5.25 18.97 -2.00
C THR A 107 -4.77 19.13 -0.55
N GLU A 108 -4.79 20.32 0.00
CA GLU A 108 -4.31 20.60 1.36
C GLU A 108 -5.12 19.83 2.40
N GLU A 109 -6.43 19.94 2.35
CA GLU A 109 -7.32 19.29 3.31
C GLU A 109 -7.22 17.75 3.25
N GLY A 110 -7.18 17.17 2.04
CA GLY A 110 -7.04 15.72 1.88
C GLY A 110 -5.72 15.19 2.46
N HIS A 111 -4.60 15.92 2.29
CA HIS A 111 -3.32 15.55 2.89
C HIS A 111 -3.33 15.69 4.42
N LYS A 112 -3.95 16.75 4.96
CA LYS A 112 -4.13 16.91 6.42
C LYS A 112 -4.92 15.77 7.04
N GLN A 113 -6.03 15.38 6.44
CA GLN A 113 -6.84 14.26 6.92
C GLN A 113 -6.08 12.94 6.93
N VAL A 114 -5.25 12.69 5.93
CA VAL A 114 -4.36 11.53 5.92
C VAL A 114 -3.35 11.58 7.07
N GLY A 115 -2.75 12.74 7.36
CA GLY A 115 -1.83 12.90 8.48
C GLY A 115 -2.48 12.58 9.83
N LEU A 116 -3.71 13.04 10.07
CA LEU A 116 -4.50 12.68 11.25
C LEU A 116 -4.70 11.15 11.32
N SER A 117 -5.06 10.53 10.20
CA SER A 117 -5.27 9.09 10.13
C SER A 117 -3.98 8.30 10.43
N VAL A 118 -2.81 8.75 9.94
CA VAL A 118 -1.51 8.13 10.26
C VAL A 118 -1.26 8.11 11.77
N ALA A 119 -1.50 9.22 12.46
CA ALA A 119 -1.30 9.32 13.92
C ALA A 119 -2.24 8.40 14.72
N GLN A 120 -3.43 8.13 14.20
CA GLN A 120 -4.46 7.31 14.86
C GLN A 120 -4.28 5.80 14.64
N ASN A 121 -3.55 5.38 13.61
CA ASN A 121 -3.44 3.97 13.21
C ASN A 121 -2.16 3.26 13.69
N GLY A 122 -1.50 3.77 14.73
CA GLY A 122 -0.37 3.08 15.37
C GLY A 122 0.86 2.93 14.46
N ILE A 123 1.15 3.95 13.65
CA ILE A 123 2.31 3.97 12.75
C ILE A 123 3.55 4.40 13.53
N ASP A 124 4.62 3.60 13.47
CA ASP A 124 5.88 3.86 14.18
C ASP A 124 6.77 4.88 13.45
N ILE A 125 6.80 4.84 12.11
CA ILE A 125 7.61 5.74 11.29
C ILE A 125 6.80 6.19 10.09
N LEU A 126 6.74 7.50 9.88
CA LEU A 126 6.16 8.12 8.69
C LEU A 126 7.27 8.74 7.83
N ILE A 127 7.32 8.33 6.57
CA ILE A 127 8.14 8.94 5.54
C ILE A 127 7.20 9.54 4.52
N THR A 128 7.34 10.83 4.21
CA THR A 128 6.57 11.48 3.16
C THR A 128 7.47 11.90 2.00
N LYS A 129 6.95 11.86 0.77
CA LYS A 129 7.70 12.24 -0.44
C LYS A 129 6.86 13.16 -1.32
N GLY A 130 7.34 14.38 -1.46
CA GLY A 130 6.73 15.42 -2.26
C GLY A 130 6.47 16.72 -1.49
N GLU A 131 5.87 17.68 -2.16
CA GLU A 131 5.58 19.00 -1.59
C GLU A 131 4.27 18.97 -0.81
N ALA A 132 3.19 18.45 -1.41
CA ALA A 132 1.88 18.39 -0.76
C ALA A 132 1.86 17.40 0.42
N SER A 133 2.64 16.34 0.37
CA SER A 133 2.76 15.36 1.46
C SER A 133 3.45 15.91 2.72
N ARG A 134 4.00 17.15 2.69
CA ARG A 134 4.43 17.86 3.89
C ARG A 134 3.25 18.15 4.83
N GLU A 135 2.06 18.35 4.27
CA GLU A 135 0.84 18.52 5.08
C GLU A 135 0.47 17.25 5.84
N ILE A 136 0.73 16.06 5.24
CA ILE A 136 0.59 14.78 5.96
C ILE A 136 1.52 14.76 7.17
N ALA A 137 2.80 15.09 6.96
CA ALA A 137 3.81 15.09 8.01
C ALA A 137 3.48 16.08 9.12
N ALA A 138 3.12 17.33 8.77
CA ALA A 138 2.76 18.37 9.71
C ALA A 138 1.52 17.99 10.54
N SER A 139 0.48 17.47 9.88
CA SER A 139 -0.76 17.05 10.52
C SER A 139 -0.55 15.85 11.44
N ALA A 140 0.26 14.86 11.04
CA ALA A 140 0.59 13.72 11.90
C ALA A 140 1.32 14.13 13.18
N ILE A 141 2.28 15.08 13.08
CA ILE A 141 2.97 15.65 14.25
C ILE A 141 1.98 16.40 15.15
N SER A 142 1.12 17.23 14.56
CA SER A 142 0.11 17.99 15.32
C SER A 142 -0.89 17.09 16.03
N ALA A 143 -1.15 15.90 15.47
CA ALA A 143 -2.01 14.86 16.05
C ALA A 143 -1.30 13.95 17.08
N GLY A 144 -0.05 14.25 17.44
CA GLY A 144 0.67 13.58 18.53
C GLY A 144 1.76 12.59 18.07
N MET A 145 1.99 12.42 16.77
CA MET A 145 3.12 11.62 16.32
C MET A 145 4.45 12.31 16.66
N ARG A 146 5.40 11.58 17.21
CA ARG A 146 6.71 12.13 17.60
C ARG A 146 7.46 12.66 16.37
N LYS A 147 7.99 13.89 16.46
CA LYS A 147 8.71 14.58 15.37
C LYS A 147 9.94 13.77 14.87
N ASP A 148 10.62 13.06 15.77
CA ASP A 148 11.78 12.20 15.43
C ASP A 148 11.38 10.89 14.70
N LYS A 149 10.10 10.66 14.45
CA LYS A 149 9.53 9.55 13.70
C LYS A 149 8.92 9.96 12.36
N VAL A 150 8.96 11.26 12.02
CA VAL A 150 8.36 11.82 10.79
C VAL A 150 9.44 12.44 9.93
N PHE A 151 9.55 12.01 8.68
CA PHE A 151 10.58 12.43 7.74
C PHE A 151 9.99 12.81 6.41
N ASN A 152 10.50 13.87 5.77
CA ASN A 152 10.03 14.32 4.45
C ASN A 152 11.20 14.35 3.46
N PHE A 153 10.96 13.88 2.25
CA PHE A 153 11.92 13.85 1.15
C PHE A 153 11.34 14.43 -0.13
N SER A 154 12.17 15.06 -0.94
CA SER A 154 11.82 15.49 -2.30
C SER A 154 12.19 14.45 -3.37
N ASP A 155 13.00 13.46 -3.00
CA ASP A 155 13.65 12.52 -3.91
C ASP A 155 13.42 11.07 -3.47
N ASN A 156 13.08 10.18 -4.45
CA ASN A 156 12.78 8.77 -4.17
C ASN A 156 14.00 7.99 -3.73
N GLU A 157 15.18 8.29 -4.29
CA GLU A 157 16.42 7.57 -3.96
C GLU A 157 16.81 7.84 -2.51
N LYS A 158 16.77 9.12 -2.09
CA LYS A 158 17.06 9.50 -0.69
C LYS A 158 16.05 8.88 0.28
N ALA A 159 14.76 8.90 -0.05
CA ALA A 159 13.72 8.27 0.75
C ALA A 159 13.93 6.74 0.85
N GLY A 160 14.26 6.10 -0.26
CA GLY A 160 14.53 4.66 -0.31
C GLY A 160 15.76 4.26 0.53
N ARG A 161 16.88 4.96 0.39
CA ARG A 161 18.10 4.73 1.20
C ARG A 161 17.83 4.93 2.69
N PHE A 162 17.13 6.01 3.03
CA PHE A 162 16.75 6.27 4.43
C PHE A 162 15.87 5.15 4.99
N LEU A 163 14.87 4.68 4.21
CA LEU A 163 14.02 3.57 4.60
C LEU A 163 14.85 2.28 4.79
N GLN A 164 15.78 1.98 3.88
CA GLN A 164 16.66 0.81 3.95
C GLN A 164 17.43 0.72 5.27
N GLU A 165 17.92 1.87 5.78
CA GLU A 165 18.62 1.95 7.06
C GLU A 165 17.69 1.68 8.27
N ARG A 166 16.41 2.06 8.17
CA ARG A 166 15.42 1.98 9.25
C ARG A 166 14.71 0.64 9.36
N ILE A 167 14.69 -0.13 8.27
CA ILE A 167 14.04 -1.45 8.24
C ILE A 167 14.76 -2.42 9.18
N SER A 168 13.97 -3.16 9.93
CA SER A 168 14.39 -4.28 10.77
C SER A 168 13.64 -5.55 10.40
N LYS A 169 14.03 -6.67 10.97
CA LYS A 169 13.39 -7.96 10.76
C LYS A 169 11.94 -7.92 11.23
N GLY A 170 11.03 -8.37 10.38
CA GLY A 170 9.61 -8.49 10.71
C GLY A 170 8.80 -7.20 10.49
N ASP A 171 9.45 -6.08 10.15
CA ASP A 171 8.75 -4.81 9.88
C ASP A 171 7.75 -4.94 8.72
N LEU A 172 6.62 -4.25 8.85
CA LEU A 172 5.61 -4.09 7.82
C LEU A 172 5.70 -2.67 7.24
N ILE A 173 5.79 -2.57 5.93
CA ILE A 173 6.03 -1.31 5.23
C ILE A 173 4.92 -1.09 4.19
N LEU A 174 4.15 -0.02 4.31
CA LEU A 174 3.24 0.43 3.25
C LEU A 174 3.94 1.50 2.41
N ILE A 175 3.92 1.34 1.09
CA ILE A 175 4.42 2.35 0.15
C ILE A 175 3.29 2.72 -0.80
N LYS A 176 2.79 3.97 -0.72
CA LYS A 176 1.63 4.43 -1.46
C LYS A 176 1.75 5.90 -1.89
N GLY A 177 1.36 6.19 -3.14
CA GLY A 177 1.33 7.53 -3.70
C GLY A 177 0.69 7.55 -5.08
N SER A 178 0.37 8.73 -5.57
CA SER A 178 -0.15 8.90 -6.93
C SER A 178 0.87 8.44 -7.98
N GLN A 179 0.40 8.06 -9.15
CA GLN A 179 1.21 7.51 -10.24
C GLN A 179 2.43 8.37 -10.59
N GLY A 180 2.27 9.69 -10.61
CA GLY A 180 3.36 10.64 -10.92
C GLY A 180 4.47 10.67 -9.86
N MET A 181 4.23 10.18 -8.65
CA MET A 181 5.23 10.15 -7.58
C MET A 181 6.28 9.05 -7.75
N ARG A 182 6.01 8.04 -8.58
CA ARG A 182 6.94 6.97 -8.93
C ARG A 182 7.50 6.20 -7.74
N LEU A 183 6.67 5.98 -6.69
CA LEU A 183 7.11 5.36 -5.45
C LEU A 183 7.47 3.87 -5.58
N GLU A 184 7.15 3.23 -6.70
CA GLU A 184 7.68 1.90 -7.04
C GLU A 184 9.22 1.86 -7.09
N GLN A 185 9.88 3.00 -7.25
CA GLN A 185 11.33 3.11 -7.15
C GLN A 185 11.81 2.84 -5.71
N ILE A 186 11.06 3.35 -4.72
CA ILE A 186 11.35 3.06 -3.30
C ILE A 186 11.11 1.58 -2.99
N VAL A 187 10.01 0.99 -3.52
CA VAL A 187 9.78 -0.46 -3.38
C VAL A 187 10.95 -1.26 -3.94
N LYS A 188 11.45 -0.88 -5.13
CA LYS A 188 12.58 -1.55 -5.78
C LYS A 188 13.86 -1.49 -4.93
N GLU A 189 14.09 -0.38 -4.24
CA GLU A 189 15.26 -0.18 -3.37
C GLU A 189 15.26 -1.11 -2.16
N VAL A 190 14.07 -1.40 -1.60
CA VAL A 190 13.95 -2.16 -0.35
C VAL A 190 13.38 -3.58 -0.53
N MET A 191 13.03 -4.00 -1.73
CA MET A 191 12.57 -5.37 -1.98
C MET A 191 13.71 -6.38 -1.91
N ALA A 192 13.45 -7.59 -1.41
CA ALA A 192 14.46 -8.64 -1.23
C ALA A 192 15.07 -9.15 -2.56
N ARG A 193 14.36 -9.01 -3.69
CA ARG A 193 14.77 -9.51 -5.01
C ARG A 193 14.58 -8.45 -6.10
N PRO A 194 15.44 -7.42 -6.18
CA PRO A 194 15.28 -6.32 -7.13
C PRO A 194 15.28 -6.74 -8.61
N LEU A 195 15.90 -7.87 -8.95
CA LEU A 195 15.85 -8.45 -10.31
C LEU A 195 14.45 -8.90 -10.73
N GLN A 196 13.52 -9.09 -9.79
CA GLN A 196 12.12 -9.41 -10.07
C GLN A 196 11.24 -8.15 -10.23
N ALA A 197 11.80 -6.95 -10.21
CA ALA A 197 11.04 -5.71 -10.30
C ALA A 197 10.14 -5.65 -11.56
N GLU A 198 10.63 -6.09 -12.73
CA GLU A 198 9.83 -6.12 -13.95
C GLU A 198 8.58 -6.99 -13.82
N LYS A 199 8.65 -8.07 -13.05
CA LYS A 199 7.52 -8.98 -12.80
C LYS A 199 6.56 -8.46 -11.73
N LEU A 200 7.07 -7.78 -10.70
CA LEU A 200 6.31 -7.47 -9.48
C LEU A 200 5.81 -6.02 -9.43
N LEU A 201 6.56 -5.08 -10.00
CA LEU A 201 6.27 -3.65 -9.88
C LEU A 201 5.64 -3.06 -11.15
N VAL A 202 4.91 -1.96 -10.97
CA VAL A 202 4.40 -1.14 -12.08
C VAL A 202 5.53 -0.38 -12.77
N ARG A 203 5.29 0.15 -13.96
CA ARG A 203 6.15 1.13 -14.67
C ARG A 203 7.63 0.72 -14.84
N GLN A 204 7.90 -0.55 -15.11
CA GLN A 204 9.25 -1.07 -15.34
C GLN A 204 9.65 -1.14 -16.84
N GLY A 205 8.73 -0.85 -17.75
CA GLY A 205 8.98 -0.85 -19.20
C GLY A 205 9.87 0.30 -19.67
N LYS A 206 10.37 0.21 -20.92
CA LYS A 206 11.28 1.21 -21.51
C LYS A 206 10.76 2.66 -21.50
N ALA A 207 9.44 2.84 -21.61
CA ALA A 207 8.81 4.17 -21.57
C ALA A 207 8.92 4.87 -20.20
N TRP A 208 9.36 4.16 -19.16
CA TRP A 208 9.44 4.65 -17.79
C TRP A 208 10.88 4.71 -17.22
N ARG A 209 11.85 4.34 -18.05
CA ARG A 209 13.29 4.40 -17.73
C ARG A 209 13.90 5.74 -18.07
#